data_881a998dce2391a4e281b741797e1695
#
_entry.id   881a998dce2391a4e281b741797e1695
#
_cell.length_a   1.000
_cell.length_b   1.000
_cell.length_c   1.000
_cell.angle_alpha   90.00
_cell.angle_beta   90.00
_cell.angle_gamma   90.00
#
_symmetry.space_group_name_H-M   'P 1'
#
loop_
_entity.id
_entity.type
_entity.pdbx_description
1 polymer ?
#
loop_
_entity_poly.entity_id
_entity_poly.type
_entity_poly.pdbx_seq_one_letter_code
_entity_poly.pdbx_strand_id
1 'polypeptide(L)' 'MSTDWQPLELMLGPFLCVDFMFMGRSEQIHLYKHRDTRRYLNIALDGTCFRYSAHGYEPIGLEEAIQHVFH' A
#
# COMPACT_ATOMS: atom_id res chain seq x y z
N MET A 1 3.54 -13.34 -12.58
CA MET A 1 3.10 -12.48 -11.50
C MET A 1 3.05 -11.04 -11.99
N SER A 2 1.98 -10.34 -11.69
CA SER A 2 1.81 -8.96 -12.15
C SER A 2 2.69 -8.01 -11.35
N THR A 3 3.35 -7.06 -12.01
CA THR A 3 4.12 -6.03 -11.32
C THR A 3 3.24 -5.15 -10.43
N ASP A 4 1.94 -5.13 -10.70
CA ASP A 4 1.00 -4.33 -9.90
C ASP A 4 0.92 -4.79 -8.45
N TRP A 5 1.11 -6.08 -8.19
CA TRP A 5 1.02 -6.64 -6.84
C TRP A 5 2.36 -6.86 -6.17
N GLN A 6 3.47 -6.65 -6.91
CA GLN A 6 4.80 -6.97 -6.40
C GLN A 6 5.16 -6.22 -5.11
N PRO A 7 4.94 -4.89 -5.00
CA PRO A 7 5.30 -4.21 -3.74
C PRO A 7 4.55 -4.76 -2.54
N LEU A 8 3.26 -5.06 -2.70
CA LEU A 8 2.47 -5.57 -1.60
C LEU A 8 2.87 -7.01 -1.24
N GLU A 9 3.12 -7.82 -2.25
CA GLU A 9 3.55 -9.21 -2.01
C GLU A 9 4.89 -9.28 -1.29
N LEU A 10 5.82 -8.39 -1.63
CA LEU A 10 7.12 -8.35 -0.97
C LEU A 10 7.00 -7.90 0.48
N MET A 11 6.03 -7.06 0.78
CA MET A 11 5.84 -6.52 2.12
C MET A 11 5.05 -7.48 3.02
N LEU A 12 3.92 -7.98 2.54
CA LEU A 12 2.97 -8.74 3.36
C LEU A 12 2.89 -10.22 3.02
N GLY A 13 3.47 -10.63 1.89
CA GLY A 13 3.34 -11.98 1.38
C GLY A 13 2.08 -12.16 0.56
N PRO A 14 2.03 -13.24 -0.25
CA PRO A 14 0.93 -13.41 -1.21
C PRO A 14 -0.43 -13.68 -0.56
N PHE A 15 -0.46 -14.27 0.64
CA PHE A 15 -1.73 -14.62 1.26
C PHE A 15 -2.52 -13.39 1.72
N LEU A 16 -1.83 -12.36 2.21
CA LEU A 16 -2.51 -11.16 2.69
C LEU A 16 -2.97 -10.25 1.55
N CYS A 17 -2.42 -10.46 0.35
CA CYS A 17 -2.82 -9.65 -0.81
C CYS A 17 -4.29 -9.84 -1.18
N VAL A 18 -4.89 -11.00 -0.84
CA VAL A 18 -6.30 -11.25 -1.16
C VAL A 18 -7.24 -10.31 -0.41
N ASP A 19 -6.77 -9.72 0.68
CA ASP A 19 -7.56 -8.77 1.46
C ASP A 19 -7.50 -7.34 0.90
N PHE A 20 -6.80 -7.15 -0.20
CA PHE A 20 -6.61 -5.83 -0.79
C PHE A 20 -7.14 -5.77 -2.21
N MET A 21 -7.46 -4.54 -2.63
CA MET A 21 -7.79 -4.25 -4.02
C MET A 21 -6.71 -3.32 -4.58
N PHE A 22 -6.26 -3.60 -5.81
CA PHE A 22 -5.32 -2.71 -6.48
C PHE A 22 -6.10 -1.53 -7.06
N MET A 23 -5.76 -0.34 -6.60
CA MET A 23 -6.49 0.88 -6.97
C MET A 23 -5.76 1.72 -8.01
N GLY A 24 -4.64 1.21 -8.54
CA GLY A 24 -3.89 1.92 -9.56
C GLY A 24 -2.56 2.43 -9.05
N ARG A 25 -1.94 3.28 -9.84
CA ARG A 25 -0.65 3.88 -9.52
C ARG A 25 -0.73 5.38 -9.65
N SER A 26 -0.07 6.08 -8.73
CA SER A 26 0.13 7.51 -8.82
C SER A 26 1.63 7.74 -8.80
N GLU A 27 2.18 8.24 -9.90
CA GLU A 27 3.62 8.36 -10.08
C GLU A 27 4.26 6.97 -9.99
N GLN A 28 5.09 6.70 -9.00
CA GLN A 28 5.71 5.39 -8.81
C GLN A 28 5.16 4.68 -7.57
N ILE A 29 4.03 5.15 -7.05
CA ILE A 29 3.43 4.64 -5.85
C ILE A 29 2.24 3.76 -6.22
N HIS A 30 2.26 2.51 -5.77
CA HIS A 30 1.15 1.59 -5.96
C HIS A 30 0.13 1.77 -4.85
N LEU A 31 -1.14 1.85 -5.20
CA LEU A 31 -2.22 2.15 -4.27
C LEU A 31 -3.03 0.88 -4.02
N TYR A 32 -3.08 0.43 -2.77
CA TYR A 32 -3.85 -0.75 -2.38
C TYR A 32 -4.87 -0.36 -1.31
N LYS A 33 -6.11 -0.80 -1.48
CA LYS A 33 -7.18 -0.51 -0.53
C LYS A 33 -7.57 -1.79 0.18
N HIS A 34 -7.55 -1.77 1.50
CA HIS A 34 -7.98 -2.92 2.30
C HIS A 34 -9.49 -3.10 2.20
N ARG A 35 -9.95 -4.33 1.95
CA ARG A 35 -11.37 -4.59 1.72
C ARG A 35 -12.23 -4.33 2.94
N ASP A 36 -11.72 -4.62 4.13
CA ASP A 36 -12.49 -4.49 5.37
C ASP A 36 -12.42 -3.09 5.95
N THR A 37 -11.21 -2.56 6.13
CA THR A 37 -11.04 -1.24 6.75
C THR A 37 -11.31 -0.09 5.80
N ARG A 38 -11.22 -0.34 4.49
CA ARG A 38 -11.35 0.66 3.42
C ARG A 38 -10.23 1.68 3.44
N ARG A 39 -9.15 1.41 4.15
CA ARG A 39 -7.99 2.29 4.22
C ARG A 39 -6.95 1.89 3.19
N TYR A 40 -6.12 2.84 2.82
CA TYR A 40 -5.13 2.65 1.77
C TYR A 40 -3.76 2.32 2.35
N LEU A 41 -3.06 1.42 1.66
CA LEU A 41 -1.65 1.16 1.87
C LEU A 41 -0.96 1.52 0.56
N ASN A 42 -0.13 2.56 0.57
CA ASN A 42 0.51 3.10 -0.62
C ASN A 42 1.99 2.78 -0.56
N ILE A 43 2.49 2.05 -1.54
CA ILE A 43 3.85 1.51 -1.51
C ILE A 43 4.56 1.79 -2.82
N ALA A 44 5.76 2.38 -2.75
CA ALA A 44 6.62 2.55 -3.91
C ALA A 44 7.35 1.23 -4.22
N LEU A 45 7.95 1.15 -5.40
CA LEU A 45 8.65 -0.06 -5.83
C LEU A 45 9.83 -0.41 -4.93
N ASP A 46 10.43 0.58 -4.27
CA ASP A 46 11.55 0.36 -3.34
C ASP A 46 11.09 -0.04 -1.95
N GLY A 47 9.79 -0.18 -1.73
CA GLY A 47 9.25 -0.57 -0.44
C GLY A 47 8.87 0.58 0.49
N THR A 48 9.13 1.82 0.09
CA THR A 48 8.77 2.98 0.89
C THR A 48 7.25 3.11 0.96
N CYS A 49 6.72 3.28 2.16
CA CYS A 49 5.29 3.48 2.37
C CYS A 49 4.97 4.96 2.43
N PHE A 50 3.78 5.31 1.98
CA PHE A 50 3.33 6.71 1.94
C PHE A 50 1.93 6.84 2.48
N ARG A 51 1.62 8.01 3.03
CA ARG A 51 0.24 8.39 3.33
C ARG A 51 -0.14 9.55 2.44
N TYR A 52 -1.40 9.60 2.07
CA TYR A 52 -1.91 10.71 1.26
C TYR A 52 -2.39 11.83 2.19
N SER A 53 -1.94 13.06 1.93
CA SER A 53 -2.32 14.23 2.71
C SER A 53 -2.71 15.36 1.78
N ALA A 54 -3.10 16.50 2.34
CA ALA A 54 -3.42 17.69 1.56
C ALA A 54 -2.22 18.19 0.73
N HIS A 55 -1.01 17.80 1.13
CA HIS A 55 0.22 18.18 0.44
C HIS A 55 0.73 17.09 -0.50
N GLY A 56 -0.06 16.04 -0.71
CA GLY A 56 0.33 14.92 -1.57
C GLY A 56 0.77 13.72 -0.75
N TYR A 57 1.62 12.88 -1.34
CA TYR A 57 2.08 11.66 -0.68
C TYR A 57 3.30 11.96 0.19
N GLU A 58 3.22 11.58 1.45
CA GLU A 58 4.30 11.77 2.42
C GLU A 58 4.84 10.42 2.86
N PRO A 59 6.18 10.22 2.88
CA PRO A 59 6.73 8.94 3.34
C PRO A 59 6.46 8.73 4.84
N ILE A 60 6.12 7.48 5.18
CA ILE A 60 5.89 7.08 6.57
C ILE A 60 6.62 5.77 6.83
N GLY A 61 6.81 5.45 8.11
CA GLY A 61 7.42 4.19 8.49
C GLY A 61 6.50 3.01 8.21
N LEU A 62 7.11 1.82 8.07
CA LEU A 62 6.37 0.60 7.82
C LEU A 62 5.34 0.33 8.92
N GLU A 63 5.75 0.48 10.17
CA GLU A 63 4.87 0.20 11.30
C GLU A 63 3.66 1.13 11.31
N GLU A 64 3.88 2.40 11.03
CA GLU A 64 2.79 3.37 10.94
C GLU A 64 1.83 3.01 9.80
N ALA A 65 2.37 2.61 8.66
CA ALA A 65 1.55 2.23 7.49
C ALA A 65 0.69 1.00 7.81
N ILE A 66 1.26 0.00 8.46
CA ILE A 66 0.55 -1.22 8.83
C ILE A 66 -0.57 -0.90 9.83
N GLN A 67 -0.27 -0.09 10.83
CA GLN A 67 -1.29 0.31 11.79
C GLN A 67 -2.43 1.06 11.14
N HIS A 68 -2.11 1.95 10.22
CA HIS A 68 -3.13 2.72 9.52
C HIS A 68 -4.08 1.84 8.72
N VAL A 69 -3.54 0.88 7.97
CA VAL A 69 -4.36 0.10 7.04
C VAL A 69 -5.18 -0.99 7.74
N PHE A 70 -4.69 -1.53 8.84
CA PHE A 70 -5.38 -2.62 9.54
C PHE A 70 -6.20 -2.16 10.74
N HIS A 71 -6.09 -0.96 11.16
CA HIS A 71 -6.79 -0.42 12.31
C HIS A 71 -7.49 0.88 11.95
#